data_97cb425b0627b9bec36b45efa7fa6868
#
_entry.id   97cb425b0627b9bec36b45efa7fa6868
#
_cell.length_a   1.000
_cell.length_b   1.000
_cell.length_c   1.000
_cell.angle_alpha   90.00
_cell.angle_beta   90.00
_cell.angle_gamma   90.00
#
_symmetry.space_group_name_H-M   'P 1'
#
loop_
_entity.id
_entity.type
_entity.pdbx_description
1 polymer ?
#
loop_
_entity_poly.entity_id
_entity_poly.type
_entity_poly.pdbx_seq_one_letter_code
_entity_poly.pdbx_strand_id
1 'polypeptide(L)'
;VINDLLAMGVDFERKADGNLDFTREGAHSRPRIAFHADITGKEITTKLLQAVRKLDNVQILEHVAMTDILTDERDGATVCTGVVAVPVDEDDSARPADELANAAEGVHAGKPFKIHARHTLWATGGIGGVYDHSTNYPQLTGDACYIAQEHGITMEHLDYVQIHPTGLFSPQPGRTFLISESCRGEGAILLNAAGERFTDELQPRDVVAAAIREQMKQDGTEHEWLSFAPVERDVVTGHFANIRARCLEDGRDILDEP
;
A
#
# COMPACT_ATOMS: atom_id res chain seq x y z
N VAL A 1 -5.39 17.87 9.06
CA VAL A 1 -5.14 16.41 8.94
C VAL A 1 -4.16 15.93 10.00
N ILE A 2 -2.86 16.38 10.08
CA ILE A 2 -1.90 15.86 11.09
C ILE A 2 -2.43 16.08 12.53
N ASN A 3 -2.95 17.25 12.85
CA ASN A 3 -3.53 17.53 14.18
C ASN A 3 -4.74 16.64 14.48
N ASP A 4 -5.55 16.31 13.49
CA ASP A 4 -6.68 15.41 13.66
C ASP A 4 -6.22 13.97 13.95
N LEU A 5 -5.18 13.52 13.26
CA LEU A 5 -4.55 12.21 13.50
C LEU A 5 -3.94 12.13 14.90
N LEU A 6 -3.24 13.17 15.33
CA LEU A 6 -2.71 13.27 16.70
C LEU A 6 -3.83 13.22 17.75
N ALA A 7 -4.95 13.92 17.50
CA ALA A 7 -6.11 13.89 18.39
C ALA A 7 -6.79 12.49 18.43
N MET A 8 -6.67 11.69 17.39
CA MET A 8 -7.11 10.29 17.33
C MET A 8 -6.08 9.30 17.90
N GLY A 9 -4.94 9.80 18.41
CA GLY A 9 -3.94 9.00 19.09
C GLY A 9 -2.84 8.43 18.20
N VAL A 10 -2.70 8.91 16.95
CA VAL A 10 -1.57 8.55 16.09
C VAL A 10 -0.29 9.12 16.70
N ASP A 11 0.73 8.28 16.82
CA ASP A 11 2.02 8.65 17.40
C ASP A 11 3.04 8.87 16.27
N PHE A 12 3.34 10.15 16.00
CA PHE A 12 4.39 10.55 15.07
C PHE A 12 5.68 10.85 15.81
N GLU A 13 6.80 10.57 15.16
CA GLU A 13 8.13 10.84 15.71
C GLU A 13 8.31 12.31 16.10
N ARG A 14 9.07 12.51 17.17
CA ARG A 14 9.34 13.85 17.74
C ARG A 14 10.81 14.04 17.98
N LYS A 15 11.25 15.29 17.77
CA LYS A 15 12.57 15.75 18.16
C LYS A 15 12.71 15.84 19.67
N ALA A 16 13.95 15.97 20.15
CA ALA A 16 14.25 16.13 21.57
C ALA A 16 13.56 17.35 22.22
N ASP A 17 13.21 18.36 21.45
CA ASP A 17 12.46 19.54 21.89
C ASP A 17 10.94 19.34 21.95
N GLY A 18 10.43 18.13 21.61
CA GLY A 18 9.02 17.77 21.60
C GLY A 18 8.25 18.15 20.32
N ASN A 19 8.87 18.88 19.40
CA ASN A 19 8.27 19.17 18.10
C ASN A 19 8.22 17.92 17.23
N LEU A 20 7.28 17.86 16.26
CA LEU A 20 7.22 16.78 15.29
C LEU A 20 8.54 16.72 14.49
N ASP A 21 9.01 15.52 14.28
CA ASP A 21 10.08 15.26 13.34
C ASP A 21 9.53 14.97 11.93
N PHE A 22 10.32 15.27 10.92
CA PHE A 22 9.92 15.09 9.52
C PHE A 22 11.05 14.46 8.73
N THR A 23 10.72 13.45 7.95
CA THR A 23 11.63 12.84 6.99
C THR A 23 11.43 13.42 5.58
N ARG A 24 12.38 13.14 4.71
CA ARG A 24 12.35 13.48 3.30
C ARG A 24 12.12 12.21 2.47
N GLU A 25 11.32 12.34 1.43
CA GLU A 25 11.14 11.31 0.41
C GLU A 25 11.61 11.81 -0.96
N GLY A 26 11.66 10.94 -1.95
CA GLY A 26 11.98 11.28 -3.33
C GLY A 26 11.09 12.40 -3.86
N ALA A 27 11.60 13.20 -4.78
CA ALA A 27 10.95 14.38 -5.37
C ALA A 27 10.56 15.50 -4.38
N HIS A 28 10.90 15.38 -3.08
CA HIS A 28 10.66 16.44 -2.11
C HIS A 28 11.89 17.36 -1.97
N SER A 29 11.66 18.67 -2.00
CA SER A 29 12.70 19.68 -1.83
C SER A 29 13.21 19.83 -0.40
N ARG A 30 12.43 19.37 0.62
CA ARG A 30 12.75 19.48 2.04
C ARG A 30 11.97 18.42 2.85
N PRO A 31 12.42 18.07 4.07
CA PRO A 31 11.67 17.24 5.00
C PRO A 31 10.29 17.83 5.29
N ARG A 32 9.23 17.05 5.09
CA ARG A 32 7.83 17.46 5.31
C ARG A 32 6.89 16.31 5.63
N ILE A 33 7.39 15.07 5.66
CA ILE A 33 6.62 13.86 5.90
C ILE A 33 6.71 13.54 7.39
N ALA A 34 5.57 13.65 8.10
CA ALA A 34 5.44 13.13 9.46
C ALA A 34 5.44 11.59 9.38
N PHE A 35 6.16 10.93 10.25
CA PHE A 35 6.39 9.49 10.17
C PHE A 35 6.36 8.84 11.55
N HIS A 36 6.22 7.51 11.57
CA HIS A 36 6.39 6.65 12.74
C HIS A 36 7.28 5.48 12.31
N ALA A 37 8.55 5.52 12.66
CA ALA A 37 9.58 4.64 12.12
C ALA A 37 9.39 4.44 10.59
N ASP A 38 9.45 3.21 10.11
CA ASP A 38 9.17 2.82 8.71
C ASP A 38 7.78 2.18 8.53
N ILE A 39 6.86 2.36 9.49
CA ILE A 39 5.51 1.75 9.52
C ILE A 39 4.39 2.77 9.71
N THR A 40 4.56 3.99 9.25
CA THR A 40 3.60 5.09 9.41
C THR A 40 2.17 4.72 9.01
N GLY A 41 2.00 4.04 7.89
CA GLY A 41 0.67 3.59 7.43
C GLY A 41 0.01 2.61 8.40
N LYS A 42 0.77 1.68 8.97
CA LYS A 42 0.27 0.73 9.98
C LYS A 42 -0.16 1.46 11.25
N GLU A 43 0.65 2.40 11.73
CA GLU A 43 0.33 3.20 12.91
C GLU A 43 -0.97 3.98 12.73
N ILE A 44 -1.10 4.73 11.63
CA ILE A 44 -2.31 5.50 11.32
C ILE A 44 -3.54 4.59 11.27
N THR A 45 -3.49 3.51 10.48
CA THR A 45 -4.64 2.61 10.32
C THR A 45 -5.05 1.97 11.64
N THR A 46 -4.07 1.52 12.44
CA THR A 46 -4.33 0.90 13.74
C THR A 46 -5.03 1.87 14.69
N LYS A 47 -4.54 3.10 14.80
CA LYS A 47 -5.12 4.10 15.73
C LYS A 47 -6.50 4.55 15.27
N LEU A 48 -6.69 4.76 13.97
CA LEU A 48 -8.01 5.12 13.42
C LEU A 48 -9.03 3.99 13.65
N LEU A 49 -8.65 2.74 13.41
CA LEU A 49 -9.51 1.59 13.68
C LEU A 49 -9.87 1.48 15.17
N GLN A 50 -8.88 1.70 16.06
CA GLN A 50 -9.13 1.73 17.51
C GLN A 50 -10.09 2.86 17.91
N ALA A 51 -9.97 4.03 17.27
CA ALA A 51 -10.86 5.15 17.52
C ALA A 51 -12.30 4.85 17.05
N VAL A 52 -12.44 4.29 15.85
CA VAL A 52 -13.76 3.92 15.27
C VAL A 52 -14.46 2.84 16.10
N ARG A 53 -13.73 1.83 16.58
CA ARG A 53 -14.28 0.76 17.43
C ARG A 53 -14.82 1.24 18.78
N LYS A 54 -14.53 2.47 19.19
CA LYS A 54 -15.09 3.09 20.41
C LYS A 54 -16.41 3.80 20.18
N LEU A 55 -16.88 3.89 18.93
CA LEU A 55 -18.09 4.61 18.57
C LEU A 55 -19.30 3.66 18.59
N ASP A 56 -20.25 3.89 19.48
CA ASP A 56 -21.45 3.04 19.63
C ASP A 56 -22.37 3.05 18.40
N ASN A 57 -22.26 4.07 17.55
CA ASN A 57 -23.08 4.24 16.35
C ASN A 57 -22.40 3.70 15.07
N VAL A 58 -21.29 3.00 15.17
CA VAL A 58 -20.57 2.40 14.05
C VAL A 58 -20.60 0.88 14.16
N GLN A 59 -21.00 0.23 13.08
CA GLN A 59 -20.91 -1.21 12.91
C GLN A 59 -19.84 -1.54 11.87
N ILE A 60 -18.87 -2.37 12.23
CA ILE A 60 -17.84 -2.89 11.33
C ILE A 60 -18.22 -4.32 10.96
N LEU A 61 -18.32 -4.60 9.67
CA LEU A 61 -18.51 -5.95 9.13
C LEU A 61 -17.19 -6.39 8.51
N GLU A 62 -16.50 -7.28 9.19
CA GLU A 62 -15.24 -7.89 8.70
C GLU A 62 -15.59 -9.15 7.89
N HIS A 63 -14.70 -9.55 6.96
CA HIS A 63 -14.91 -10.70 6.07
C HIS A 63 -16.22 -10.62 5.26
N VAL A 64 -16.48 -9.43 4.71
CA VAL A 64 -17.64 -9.16 3.87
C VAL A 64 -17.19 -8.44 2.60
N ALA A 65 -17.44 -9.03 1.45
CA ALA A 65 -17.17 -8.43 0.15
C ALA A 65 -18.41 -7.69 -0.36
N MET A 66 -18.21 -6.49 -0.90
CA MET A 66 -19.23 -5.79 -1.69
C MET A 66 -19.20 -6.36 -3.11
N THR A 67 -20.32 -6.88 -3.59
CA THR A 67 -20.44 -7.50 -4.92
C THR A 67 -21.27 -6.68 -5.89
N ASP A 68 -22.05 -5.72 -5.40
CA ASP A 68 -22.89 -4.86 -6.23
C ASP A 68 -23.39 -3.64 -5.44
N ILE A 69 -24.03 -2.69 -6.13
CA ILE A 69 -24.76 -1.58 -5.52
C ILE A 69 -26.26 -1.74 -5.74
N LEU A 70 -27.03 -1.15 -4.82
CA LEU A 70 -28.49 -1.01 -4.97
C LEU A 70 -28.79 0.36 -5.57
N THR A 71 -29.56 0.38 -6.63
CA THR A 71 -29.99 1.62 -7.29
C THR A 71 -31.52 1.76 -7.29
N ASP A 72 -32.00 2.99 -7.39
CA ASP A 72 -33.41 3.35 -7.52
C ASP A 72 -33.53 4.57 -8.43
N GLU A 73 -34.66 4.72 -9.11
CA GLU A 73 -34.95 5.89 -9.95
C GLU A 73 -35.69 6.93 -9.12
N ARG A 74 -35.11 8.14 -9.00
CA ARG A 74 -35.72 9.26 -8.28
C ARG A 74 -35.61 10.54 -9.09
N ASP A 75 -36.75 11.14 -9.38
CA ASP A 75 -36.79 12.41 -10.13
C ASP A 75 -36.08 12.37 -11.47
N GLY A 76 -36.06 11.20 -12.13
CA GLY A 76 -35.38 11.00 -13.44
C GLY A 76 -33.88 10.81 -13.34
N ALA A 77 -33.34 10.56 -12.15
CA ALA A 77 -31.93 10.24 -11.91
C ALA A 77 -31.80 8.90 -11.18
N THR A 78 -30.82 8.10 -11.60
CA THR A 78 -30.44 6.88 -10.88
C THR A 78 -29.64 7.26 -9.62
N VAL A 79 -30.09 6.80 -8.46
CA VAL A 79 -29.45 7.06 -7.16
C VAL A 79 -29.03 5.76 -6.48
N CYS A 80 -27.86 5.75 -5.86
CA CYS A 80 -27.41 4.63 -5.04
C CYS A 80 -28.20 4.63 -3.72
N THR A 81 -28.76 3.48 -3.36
CA THR A 81 -29.57 3.26 -2.14
C THR A 81 -28.96 2.23 -1.20
N GLY A 82 -27.75 1.76 -1.47
CA GLY A 82 -27.03 0.81 -0.65
C GLY A 82 -26.13 -0.11 -1.46
N VAL A 83 -25.78 -1.25 -0.87
CA VAL A 83 -24.89 -2.24 -1.47
C VAL A 83 -25.44 -3.65 -1.32
N VAL A 84 -25.00 -4.55 -2.20
CA VAL A 84 -25.11 -6.00 -2.02
C VAL A 84 -23.77 -6.50 -1.47
N ALA A 85 -23.83 -7.29 -0.43
CA ALA A 85 -22.66 -7.80 0.26
C ALA A 85 -22.77 -9.32 0.45
N VAL A 86 -21.60 -9.98 0.49
CA VAL A 86 -21.48 -11.44 0.66
C VAL A 86 -20.45 -11.72 1.74
N PRO A 87 -20.76 -12.57 2.75
CA PRO A 87 -19.73 -13.08 3.65
C PRO A 87 -18.70 -13.89 2.89
N VAL A 88 -17.42 -13.70 3.19
CA VAL A 88 -16.29 -14.44 2.61
C VAL A 88 -15.51 -15.15 3.71
N ASP A 89 -14.93 -16.31 3.40
CA ASP A 89 -14.13 -17.04 4.39
C ASP A 89 -12.77 -16.38 4.65
N GLU A 90 -12.24 -16.54 5.85
CA GLU A 90 -10.92 -16.02 6.24
C GLU A 90 -9.79 -16.55 5.35
N ASP A 91 -9.89 -17.82 4.91
CA ASP A 91 -8.88 -18.47 4.06
C ASP A 91 -8.82 -17.92 2.64
N ASP A 92 -9.87 -17.26 2.16
CA ASP A 92 -9.91 -16.66 0.83
C ASP A 92 -9.02 -15.38 0.73
N SER A 93 -8.65 -14.81 1.86
CA SER A 93 -7.77 -13.63 1.91
C SER A 93 -6.31 -13.91 1.53
N ALA A 94 -5.91 -15.18 1.51
CA ALA A 94 -4.54 -15.64 1.22
C ALA A 94 -4.37 -16.31 -0.15
N ARG A 95 -5.44 -16.38 -0.97
CA ARG A 95 -5.37 -17.04 -2.28
C ARG A 95 -4.56 -16.25 -3.29
N PRO A 96 -3.76 -16.92 -4.15
CA PRO A 96 -3.10 -16.30 -5.30
C PRO A 96 -4.09 -15.59 -6.23
N ALA A 97 -3.62 -14.55 -6.90
CA ALA A 97 -4.46 -13.71 -7.77
C ALA A 97 -5.10 -14.50 -8.94
N ASP A 98 -4.45 -15.57 -9.42
CA ASP A 98 -4.96 -16.45 -10.46
C ASP A 98 -6.11 -17.35 -9.97
N GLU A 99 -6.08 -17.78 -8.72
CA GLU A 99 -7.20 -18.49 -8.10
C GLU A 99 -8.39 -17.56 -7.82
N LEU A 100 -8.13 -16.30 -7.45
CA LEU A 100 -9.17 -15.28 -7.24
C LEU A 100 -9.84 -14.87 -8.57
N ALA A 101 -9.08 -14.76 -9.65
CA ALA A 101 -9.63 -14.46 -10.98
C ALA A 101 -10.53 -15.59 -11.52
N ASN A 102 -10.27 -16.84 -11.12
CA ASN A 102 -11.08 -18.01 -11.48
C ASN A 102 -12.19 -18.33 -10.46
N ALA A 103 -12.19 -17.67 -9.32
CA ALA A 103 -13.10 -17.92 -8.20
C ALA A 103 -14.48 -17.24 -8.34
N ALA A 104 -14.79 -16.67 -9.50
CA ALA A 104 -16.14 -16.13 -9.78
C ALA A 104 -17.27 -17.15 -9.60
N GLU A 105 -16.95 -18.43 -9.46
CA GLU A 105 -17.93 -19.51 -9.21
C GLU A 105 -17.82 -20.18 -7.83
N GLY A 106 -16.90 -19.77 -6.91
CA GLY A 106 -16.63 -20.58 -5.72
C GLY A 106 -16.25 -19.90 -4.42
N VAL A 107 -16.07 -18.58 -4.40
CA VAL A 107 -15.52 -17.84 -3.22
C VAL A 107 -16.57 -17.50 -2.15
N HIS A 108 -17.85 -17.82 -2.35
CA HIS A 108 -18.92 -17.32 -1.49
C HIS A 108 -19.37 -18.35 -0.46
N ALA A 109 -18.83 -18.28 0.73
CA ALA A 109 -19.26 -19.09 1.86
C ALA A 109 -20.66 -18.75 2.37
N GLY A 110 -21.22 -17.61 2.03
CA GLY A 110 -22.48 -17.11 2.53
C GLY A 110 -23.49 -16.65 1.48
N LYS A 111 -24.72 -16.45 1.90
CA LYS A 111 -25.78 -15.90 1.03
C LYS A 111 -25.62 -14.38 0.92
N PRO A 112 -25.80 -13.81 -0.29
CA PRO A 112 -25.86 -12.38 -0.47
C PRO A 112 -26.94 -11.73 0.41
N PHE A 113 -26.61 -10.56 0.96
CA PHE A 113 -27.55 -9.74 1.71
C PHE A 113 -27.44 -8.26 1.30
N LYS A 114 -28.50 -7.50 1.57
CA LYS A 114 -28.59 -6.08 1.18
C LYS A 114 -28.36 -5.19 2.38
N ILE A 115 -27.56 -4.15 2.22
CA ILE A 115 -27.37 -3.07 3.17
C ILE A 115 -27.96 -1.80 2.54
N HIS A 116 -29.06 -1.31 3.08
CA HIS A 116 -29.68 -0.07 2.60
C HIS A 116 -29.07 1.13 3.30
N ALA A 117 -28.69 2.16 2.52
CA ALA A 117 -28.10 3.38 3.01
C ALA A 117 -28.57 4.60 2.22
N ARG A 118 -28.69 5.75 2.89
CA ARG A 118 -28.95 7.03 2.22
C ARG A 118 -27.72 7.58 1.49
N HIS A 119 -26.54 7.24 1.99
CA HIS A 119 -25.26 7.64 1.43
C HIS A 119 -24.32 6.43 1.45
N THR A 120 -23.65 6.18 0.35
CA THR A 120 -22.65 5.13 0.22
C THR A 120 -21.31 5.77 -0.17
N LEU A 121 -20.26 5.54 0.62
CA LEU A 121 -18.91 5.98 0.33
C LEU A 121 -18.07 4.77 -0.08
N TRP A 122 -17.51 4.82 -1.29
CA TRP A 122 -16.58 3.80 -1.75
C TRP A 122 -15.15 4.19 -1.37
N ALA A 123 -14.53 3.38 -0.53
CA ALA A 123 -13.13 3.49 -0.14
C ALA A 123 -12.42 2.14 -0.33
N THR A 124 -12.71 1.47 -1.45
CA THR A 124 -12.36 0.08 -1.75
C THR A 124 -10.90 -0.13 -2.15
N GLY A 125 -10.11 0.96 -2.23
CA GLY A 125 -8.73 0.89 -2.72
C GLY A 125 -8.64 0.76 -4.23
N GLY A 126 -7.47 0.35 -4.70
CA GLY A 126 -7.15 0.26 -6.12
C GLY A 126 -7.12 -1.17 -6.67
N ILE A 127 -6.33 -1.37 -7.73
CA ILE A 127 -6.21 -2.61 -8.49
C ILE A 127 -4.88 -3.34 -8.25
N GLY A 128 -4.08 -2.89 -7.29
CA GLY A 128 -2.71 -3.40 -7.12
C GLY A 128 -2.60 -4.89 -6.79
N GLY A 129 -3.68 -5.51 -6.27
CA GLY A 129 -3.71 -6.93 -5.93
C GLY A 129 -3.74 -7.88 -7.12
N VAL A 130 -3.99 -7.41 -8.35
CA VAL A 130 -4.00 -8.25 -9.57
C VAL A 130 -2.60 -8.50 -10.15
N TYR A 131 -1.56 -7.87 -9.61
CA TYR A 131 -0.18 -8.04 -10.05
C TYR A 131 0.53 -9.10 -9.21
N ASP A 132 1.29 -9.98 -9.84
CA ASP A 132 2.05 -11.06 -9.19
C ASP A 132 3.01 -10.57 -8.12
N HIS A 133 3.63 -9.40 -8.35
CA HIS A 133 4.51 -8.71 -7.40
C HIS A 133 3.97 -7.32 -7.10
N SER A 134 3.34 -7.15 -5.96
CA SER A 134 2.73 -5.88 -5.56
C SER A 134 2.93 -5.60 -4.08
N THR A 135 3.11 -4.33 -3.72
CA THR A 135 3.11 -3.90 -2.33
C THR A 135 1.70 -3.83 -1.73
N ASN A 136 0.67 -3.92 -2.57
CA ASN A 136 -0.73 -3.94 -2.14
C ASN A 136 -1.13 -5.33 -1.61
N TYR A 137 -2.25 -5.36 -0.90
CA TYR A 137 -2.86 -6.62 -0.48
C TYR A 137 -3.58 -7.28 -1.67
N PRO A 138 -3.61 -8.63 -1.73
CA PRO A 138 -4.26 -9.38 -2.82
C PRO A 138 -5.76 -9.07 -3.00
N GLN A 139 -6.43 -8.63 -1.94
CA GLN A 139 -7.85 -8.26 -1.96
C GLN A 139 -8.14 -6.96 -2.73
N LEU A 140 -7.14 -6.20 -3.12
CA LEU A 140 -7.31 -4.95 -3.88
C LEU A 140 -7.39 -5.23 -5.38
N THR A 141 -8.47 -5.87 -5.81
CA THR A 141 -8.70 -6.39 -7.16
C THR A 141 -9.43 -5.44 -8.10
N GLY A 142 -9.79 -4.24 -7.61
CA GLY A 142 -10.49 -3.23 -8.42
C GLY A 142 -11.97 -3.51 -8.63
N ASP A 143 -12.62 -4.30 -7.78
CA ASP A 143 -14.02 -4.71 -7.90
C ASP A 143 -14.98 -3.53 -8.06
N ALA A 144 -14.69 -2.39 -7.40
CA ALA A 144 -15.48 -1.18 -7.59
C ALA A 144 -15.44 -0.64 -9.02
N CYS A 145 -14.36 -0.84 -9.77
CA CYS A 145 -14.28 -0.46 -11.18
C CYS A 145 -15.21 -1.35 -12.02
N TYR A 146 -15.23 -2.64 -11.76
CA TYR A 146 -16.14 -3.57 -12.42
C TYR A 146 -17.61 -3.20 -12.13
N ILE A 147 -17.97 -3.02 -10.86
CA ILE A 147 -19.33 -2.63 -10.45
C ILE A 147 -19.72 -1.28 -11.09
N ALA A 148 -18.82 -0.31 -11.11
CA ALA A 148 -19.07 0.98 -11.75
C ALA A 148 -19.38 0.83 -13.26
N GLN A 149 -18.65 -0.03 -13.95
CA GLN A 149 -18.88 -0.32 -15.37
C GLN A 149 -20.26 -0.94 -15.61
N GLU A 150 -20.65 -1.94 -14.82
CA GLU A 150 -21.97 -2.59 -14.94
C GLU A 150 -23.13 -1.61 -14.72
N HIS A 151 -22.94 -0.57 -13.92
CA HIS A 151 -23.94 0.46 -13.66
C HIS A 151 -23.82 1.71 -14.55
N GLY A 152 -22.94 1.68 -15.57
CA GLY A 152 -22.75 2.80 -16.49
C GLY A 152 -22.17 4.05 -15.83
N ILE A 153 -21.48 3.92 -14.71
CA ILE A 153 -20.80 5.02 -14.02
C ILE A 153 -19.53 5.38 -14.81
N THR A 154 -19.39 6.65 -15.15
CA THR A 154 -18.20 7.13 -15.86
C THR A 154 -16.96 7.01 -14.99
N MET A 155 -15.91 6.40 -15.53
CA MET A 155 -14.60 6.25 -14.88
C MET A 155 -13.54 6.98 -15.68
N GLU A 156 -12.54 7.52 -14.99
CA GLU A 156 -11.41 8.23 -15.59
C GLU A 156 -10.10 7.64 -15.06
N HIS A 157 -9.05 7.75 -15.87
CA HIS A 157 -7.67 7.42 -15.48
C HIS A 157 -7.47 5.96 -15.00
N LEU A 158 -8.16 4.99 -15.60
CA LEU A 158 -8.00 3.57 -15.28
C LEU A 158 -6.60 3.01 -15.65
N ASP A 159 -5.84 3.74 -16.44
CA ASP A 159 -4.45 3.48 -16.80
C ASP A 159 -3.43 3.99 -15.77
N TYR A 160 -3.88 4.72 -14.74
CA TYR A 160 -2.99 5.30 -13.74
C TYR A 160 -2.63 4.27 -12.66
N VAL A 161 -1.55 3.54 -12.89
CA VAL A 161 -0.95 2.63 -11.90
C VAL A 161 0.43 3.15 -11.52
N GLN A 162 0.62 3.50 -10.23
CA GLN A 162 1.92 3.94 -9.73
C GLN A 162 2.79 2.74 -9.37
N ILE A 163 3.98 2.67 -9.96
CA ILE A 163 5.00 1.69 -9.61
C ILE A 163 5.89 2.27 -8.50
N HIS A 164 5.99 1.58 -7.36
CA HIS A 164 6.97 1.93 -6.35
C HIS A 164 8.36 1.39 -6.75
N PRO A 165 9.42 2.21 -6.76
CA PRO A 165 10.73 1.81 -7.26
C PRO A 165 11.42 0.72 -6.43
N THR A 166 11.16 0.68 -5.12
CA THR A 166 11.90 -0.16 -4.18
C THR A 166 10.95 -1.11 -3.42
N GLY A 167 10.91 -2.35 -3.84
CA GLY A 167 10.33 -3.48 -3.15
C GLY A 167 11.39 -4.54 -2.88
N LEU A 168 11.32 -5.23 -1.75
CA LEU A 168 12.25 -6.32 -1.47
C LEU A 168 12.01 -7.45 -2.47
N PHE A 169 13.05 -7.81 -3.20
CA PHE A 169 12.98 -8.88 -4.19
C PHE A 169 12.62 -10.22 -3.54
N SER A 170 11.70 -10.93 -4.16
CA SER A 170 11.36 -12.32 -3.84
C SER A 170 11.06 -13.05 -5.14
N PRO A 171 11.61 -14.24 -5.36
CA PRO A 171 11.28 -15.08 -6.51
C PRO A 171 9.86 -15.69 -6.39
N GLN A 172 9.25 -15.61 -5.20
CA GLN A 172 7.90 -16.14 -4.98
C GLN A 172 6.85 -15.07 -5.27
N PRO A 173 5.77 -15.38 -5.99
CA PRO A 173 4.63 -14.48 -6.15
C PRO A 173 4.02 -14.08 -4.82
N GLY A 174 3.39 -12.93 -4.77
CA GLY A 174 2.65 -12.49 -3.62
C GLY A 174 2.94 -11.04 -3.23
N ARG A 175 2.55 -10.68 -2.01
CA ARG A 175 2.72 -9.32 -1.54
C ARG A 175 4.20 -8.99 -1.32
N THR A 176 4.71 -8.08 -2.14
CA THR A 176 6.08 -7.57 -2.04
C THR A 176 6.23 -6.71 -0.78
N PHE A 177 7.26 -6.98 0.02
CA PHE A 177 7.58 -6.12 1.15
C PHE A 177 8.10 -4.77 0.66
N LEU A 178 7.48 -3.69 1.12
CA LEU A 178 7.84 -2.33 0.72
C LEU A 178 9.12 -1.88 1.43
N ILE A 179 10.13 -1.51 0.64
CA ILE A 179 11.27 -0.72 1.14
C ILE A 179 10.88 0.75 1.00
N SER A 180 10.68 1.42 2.12
CA SER A 180 10.18 2.80 2.18
C SER A 180 11.01 3.75 1.33
N GLU A 181 10.34 4.71 0.68
CA GLU A 181 11.00 5.77 -0.07
C GLU A 181 11.89 6.65 0.79
N SER A 182 11.59 6.76 2.08
CA SER A 182 12.41 7.47 3.05
C SER A 182 13.83 6.91 3.15
N CYS A 183 14.06 5.61 2.87
CA CYS A 183 15.42 5.05 2.81
C CYS A 183 16.30 5.82 1.82
N ARG A 184 15.79 6.09 0.62
CA ARG A 184 16.47 6.89 -0.40
C ARG A 184 16.55 8.37 0.01
N GLY A 185 15.52 8.86 0.70
CA GLY A 185 15.48 10.20 1.28
C GLY A 185 16.57 10.45 2.32
N GLU A 186 16.90 9.44 3.12
CA GLU A 186 17.96 9.45 4.14
C GLU A 186 19.36 9.09 3.58
N GLY A 187 19.45 8.80 2.28
CA GLY A 187 20.73 8.66 1.59
C GLY A 187 21.09 7.26 1.11
N ALA A 188 20.19 6.28 1.22
CA ALA A 188 20.44 4.97 0.61
C ALA A 188 20.52 5.09 -0.92
N ILE A 189 21.47 4.37 -1.53
CA ILE A 189 21.81 4.45 -2.96
C ILE A 189 21.50 3.16 -3.69
N LEU A 190 21.13 3.29 -4.96
CA LEU A 190 20.88 2.17 -5.86
C LEU A 190 22.19 1.76 -6.56
N LEU A 191 22.52 0.47 -6.48
CA LEU A 191 23.71 -0.14 -7.07
C LEU A 191 23.31 -1.19 -8.10
N ASN A 192 24.08 -1.25 -9.19
CA ASN A 192 24.00 -2.28 -10.21
C ASN A 192 24.77 -3.57 -9.80
N ALA A 193 24.77 -4.58 -10.64
CA ALA A 193 25.47 -5.85 -10.39
C ALA A 193 26.99 -5.69 -10.21
N ALA A 194 27.58 -4.61 -10.72
CA ALA A 194 28.99 -4.29 -10.52
C ALA A 194 29.26 -3.50 -9.23
N GLY A 195 28.23 -3.16 -8.45
CA GLY A 195 28.31 -2.34 -7.24
C GLY A 195 28.46 -0.85 -7.54
N GLU A 196 28.09 -0.39 -8.72
CA GLU A 196 28.17 0.99 -9.14
C GLU A 196 26.81 1.68 -9.06
N ARG A 197 26.80 2.92 -8.55
CA ARG A 197 25.59 3.76 -8.53
C ARG A 197 25.20 4.16 -9.97
N PHE A 198 23.94 3.95 -10.35
CA PHE A 198 23.50 4.15 -11.73
C PHE A 198 22.42 5.23 -11.92
N THR A 199 21.85 5.78 -10.84
CA THR A 199 20.77 6.79 -10.94
C THR A 199 20.82 7.78 -9.78
N ASP A 200 20.05 8.87 -9.90
CA ASP A 200 19.73 9.75 -8.78
C ASP A 200 18.41 9.27 -8.13
N GLU A 201 18.53 8.73 -6.93
CA GLU A 201 17.45 8.09 -6.17
C GLU A 201 16.35 9.06 -5.73
N LEU A 202 16.60 10.38 -5.78
CA LEU A 202 15.65 11.41 -5.36
C LEU A 202 14.78 11.93 -6.51
N GLN A 203 14.95 11.41 -7.73
CA GLN A 203 14.05 11.67 -8.83
C GLN A 203 12.62 11.15 -8.55
N PRO A 204 11.60 11.60 -9.31
CA PRO A 204 10.26 11.05 -9.25
C PRO A 204 10.22 9.52 -9.42
N ARG A 205 9.22 8.87 -8.81
CA ARG A 205 9.11 7.39 -8.76
C ARG A 205 9.15 6.72 -10.13
N ASP A 206 8.49 7.30 -11.11
CA ASP A 206 8.46 6.80 -12.49
C ASP A 206 9.83 6.84 -13.15
N VAL A 207 10.62 7.89 -12.90
CA VAL A 207 11.98 8.05 -13.40
C VAL A 207 12.90 6.99 -12.77
N VAL A 208 12.85 6.85 -11.44
CA VAL A 208 13.68 5.86 -10.73
C VAL A 208 13.29 4.43 -11.12
N ALA A 209 12.00 4.13 -11.22
CA ALA A 209 11.53 2.80 -11.64
C ALA A 209 11.94 2.48 -13.09
N ALA A 210 11.94 3.46 -13.98
CA ALA A 210 12.43 3.29 -15.35
C ALA A 210 13.95 3.03 -15.38
N ALA A 211 14.72 3.78 -14.57
CA ALA A 211 16.18 3.59 -14.47
C ALA A 211 16.53 2.19 -13.94
N ILE A 212 15.87 1.71 -12.88
CA ILE A 212 16.05 0.35 -12.34
C ILE A 212 15.76 -0.70 -13.42
N ARG A 213 14.62 -0.59 -14.12
CA ARG A 213 14.23 -1.55 -15.16
C ARG A 213 15.24 -1.59 -16.31
N GLU A 214 15.74 -0.44 -16.69
CA GLU A 214 16.76 -0.37 -17.75
C GLU A 214 18.07 -0.98 -17.30
N GLN A 215 18.51 -0.73 -16.05
CA GLN A 215 19.72 -1.31 -15.48
C GLN A 215 19.64 -2.83 -15.40
N MET A 216 18.52 -3.37 -14.88
CA MET A 216 18.26 -4.81 -14.84
C MET A 216 18.40 -5.48 -16.21
N LYS A 217 17.97 -4.83 -17.29
CA LYS A 217 18.15 -5.36 -18.66
C LYS A 217 19.61 -5.38 -19.07
N GLN A 218 20.37 -4.34 -18.70
CA GLN A 218 21.79 -4.25 -19.04
C GLN A 218 22.60 -5.30 -18.27
N ASP A 219 22.29 -5.51 -17.02
CA ASP A 219 22.98 -6.46 -16.14
C ASP A 219 22.50 -7.91 -16.35
N GLY A 220 21.32 -8.09 -16.93
CA GLY A 220 20.68 -9.40 -17.08
C GLY A 220 20.19 -9.97 -15.75
N THR A 221 19.78 -9.10 -14.82
CA THR A 221 19.33 -9.44 -13.46
C THR A 221 17.82 -9.29 -13.33
N GLU A 222 17.24 -9.92 -12.30
CA GLU A 222 15.83 -9.77 -11.92
C GLU A 222 15.61 -8.73 -10.81
N HIS A 223 16.69 -8.18 -10.27
CA HIS A 223 16.70 -7.13 -9.25
C HIS A 223 17.98 -6.32 -9.29
N GLU A 224 17.97 -5.18 -8.62
CA GLU A 224 19.13 -4.35 -8.30
C GLU A 224 19.27 -4.23 -6.78
N TRP A 225 20.31 -3.59 -6.29
CA TRP A 225 20.63 -3.50 -4.86
C TRP A 225 20.38 -2.11 -4.33
N LEU A 226 19.91 -2.03 -3.07
CA LEU A 226 19.79 -0.78 -2.32
C LEU A 226 20.77 -0.81 -1.15
N SER A 227 21.82 -0.01 -1.23
CA SER A 227 22.85 0.07 -0.20
C SER A 227 22.53 1.14 0.83
N PHE A 228 22.60 0.77 2.10
CA PHE A 228 22.50 1.68 3.25
C PHE A 228 23.87 2.17 3.75
N ALA A 229 24.97 1.83 3.07
CA ALA A 229 26.31 2.24 3.48
C ALA A 229 26.49 3.76 3.68
N PRO A 230 25.82 4.65 2.91
CA PRO A 230 25.89 6.10 3.17
C PRO A 230 24.99 6.58 4.29
N VAL A 231 24.07 5.76 4.82
CA VAL A 231 23.10 6.16 5.85
C VAL A 231 23.71 5.96 7.24
N GLU A 232 23.51 6.93 8.12
CA GLU A 232 23.97 6.83 9.51
C GLU A 232 23.39 5.58 10.20
N ARG A 233 24.24 4.79 10.89
CA ARG A 233 23.83 3.53 11.53
C ARG A 233 22.66 3.71 12.51
N ASP A 234 22.64 4.80 13.25
CA ASP A 234 21.56 5.10 14.20
C ASP A 234 20.22 5.37 13.49
N VAL A 235 20.25 5.93 12.29
CA VAL A 235 19.06 6.09 11.44
C VAL A 235 18.57 4.72 10.98
N VAL A 236 19.46 3.85 10.53
CA VAL A 236 19.08 2.49 10.08
C VAL A 236 18.47 1.70 11.22
N THR A 237 19.07 1.73 12.42
CA THR A 237 18.60 0.95 13.58
C THR A 237 17.36 1.52 14.24
N GLY A 238 17.14 2.83 14.15
CA GLY A 238 15.98 3.53 14.71
C GLY A 238 14.83 3.67 13.70
N HIS A 239 15.06 4.45 12.64
CA HIS A 239 14.01 4.78 11.67
C HIS A 239 13.62 3.57 10.80
N PHE A 240 14.58 2.71 10.39
CA PHE A 240 14.33 1.58 9.49
C PHE A 240 14.40 0.22 10.18
N ALA A 241 14.06 0.18 11.47
CA ALA A 241 14.17 -1.03 12.29
C ALA A 241 13.34 -2.22 11.75
N ASN A 242 12.13 -1.96 11.21
CA ASN A 242 11.28 -3.03 10.66
C ASN A 242 11.81 -3.53 9.32
N ILE A 243 12.31 -2.64 8.45
CA ILE A 243 12.95 -3.02 7.19
C ILE A 243 14.18 -3.91 7.48
N ARG A 244 15.03 -3.47 8.42
CA ARG A 244 16.19 -4.26 8.83
C ARG A 244 15.79 -5.63 9.39
N ALA A 245 14.79 -5.67 10.28
CA ALA A 245 14.30 -6.92 10.84
C ALA A 245 13.82 -7.89 9.76
N ARG A 246 13.09 -7.37 8.75
CA ARG A 246 12.62 -8.19 7.62
C ARG A 246 13.77 -8.72 6.76
N CYS A 247 14.78 -7.89 6.49
CA CYS A 247 15.98 -8.34 5.74
C CYS A 247 16.78 -9.39 6.51
N LEU A 248 16.86 -9.25 7.84
CA LEU A 248 17.50 -10.26 8.71
C LEU A 248 16.79 -11.62 8.68
N GLU A 249 15.48 -11.68 8.47
CA GLU A 249 14.75 -12.95 8.27
C GLU A 249 15.24 -13.69 7.02
N ASP A 250 15.65 -12.96 5.99
CA ASP A 250 16.26 -13.50 4.77
C ASP A 250 17.78 -13.69 4.88
N GLY A 251 18.36 -13.46 6.07
CA GLY A 251 19.79 -13.65 6.38
C GLY A 251 20.67 -12.49 5.95
N ARG A 252 20.12 -11.30 5.65
CA ARG A 252 20.84 -10.10 5.22
C ARG A 252 20.74 -8.99 6.25
N ASP A 253 21.88 -8.43 6.67
CA ASP A 253 21.88 -7.22 7.48
C ASP A 253 22.20 -6.00 6.61
N ILE A 254 21.24 -5.13 6.42
CA ILE A 254 21.37 -3.89 5.63
C ILE A 254 22.41 -2.90 6.19
N LEU A 255 22.95 -3.16 7.38
CA LEU A 255 24.08 -2.40 7.94
C LEU A 255 25.43 -2.81 7.35
N ASP A 256 25.53 -4.03 6.81
CA ASP A 256 26.79 -4.64 6.42
C ASP A 256 26.84 -5.00 4.92
N GLU A 257 25.65 -5.15 4.29
CA GLU A 257 25.53 -5.49 2.87
C GLU A 257 24.31 -4.82 2.23
N PRO A 258 24.31 -4.57 0.89
CA PRO A 258 23.16 -4.01 0.16
C PRO A 258 22.04 -5.02 -0.05
#